data_fdb089bdccb4fa9e814c89b2877766c0
#
_entry.id   fdb089bdccb4fa9e814c89b2877766c0
#
_cell.length_a   1.000
_cell.length_b   1.000
_cell.length_c   1.000
_cell.angle_alpha   90.00
_cell.angle_beta   90.00
_cell.angle_gamma   90.00
#
_symmetry.space_group_name_H-M   'P 1'
#
loop_
_entity.id
_entity.type
_entity.pdbx_description
1 polymer ?
#
loop_
_entity_poly.entity_id
_entity_poly.type
_entity_poly.pdbx_seq_one_letter_code
_entity_poly.pdbx_strand_id
1 'polypeptide(L)'
;MSVCTGASKLARSHLIDGKKATTHHQYIEQFKQMFPDVDWQKSKRYVRAADNIYTAGGLTSGIDLALHIVAKRFGTDVAQATADYMEYHSDGWKHPD
;
A
#
# COMPACT_ATOMS: atom_id res chain seq x y z
N MET A 1 1.67 -6.96 3.96
CA MET A 1 1.68 -5.76 3.11
C MET A 1 2.98 -5.66 2.32
N SER A 2 2.95 -4.97 1.20
CA SER A 2 4.16 -4.65 0.47
C SER A 2 4.35 -3.14 0.36
N VAL A 3 5.58 -2.71 0.17
CA VAL A 3 5.96 -1.31 -0.02
C VAL A 3 6.86 -1.24 -1.25
N CYS A 4 6.63 -0.23 -2.09
CA CYS A 4 7.48 0.02 -3.26
C CYS A 4 7.52 -1.22 -4.16
N THR A 5 8.70 -1.59 -4.64
CA THR A 5 8.87 -2.74 -5.54
C THR A 5 8.68 -4.09 -4.87
N GLY A 6 8.51 -4.11 -3.55
CA GLY A 6 8.20 -5.34 -2.81
C GLY A 6 6.92 -6.05 -3.28
N ALA A 7 6.02 -5.33 -3.96
CA ALA A 7 4.83 -5.91 -4.56
C ALA A 7 5.17 -7.03 -5.56
N SER A 8 6.37 -7.05 -6.13
CA SER A 8 6.81 -8.12 -7.02
C SER A 8 6.80 -9.48 -6.36
N LYS A 9 7.07 -9.54 -5.06
CA LYS A 9 7.03 -10.80 -4.30
C LYS A 9 5.62 -11.35 -4.20
N LEU A 10 4.65 -10.47 -3.95
CA LEU A 10 3.24 -10.86 -3.90
C LEU A 10 2.75 -11.28 -5.29
N ALA A 11 3.14 -10.56 -6.34
CA ALA A 11 2.73 -10.89 -7.71
C ALA A 11 3.30 -12.24 -8.14
N ARG A 12 4.56 -12.52 -7.82
CA ARG A 12 5.19 -13.80 -8.17
C ARG A 12 4.59 -14.99 -7.42
N SER A 13 4.05 -14.76 -6.24
CA SER A 13 3.39 -15.80 -5.46
C SER A 13 1.96 -16.08 -5.92
N HIS A 14 1.45 -15.29 -6.89
CA HIS A 14 0.07 -15.35 -7.39
C HIS A 14 -1.01 -14.98 -6.36
N LEU A 15 -0.62 -14.42 -5.20
CA LEU A 15 -1.57 -14.03 -4.16
C LEU A 15 -2.46 -12.86 -4.56
N ILE A 16 -2.04 -12.05 -5.54
CA ILE A 16 -2.78 -10.87 -5.97
C ILE A 16 -3.26 -10.97 -7.42
N ASP A 17 -3.25 -12.15 -8.01
CA ASP A 17 -3.81 -12.35 -9.35
C ASP A 17 -5.29 -11.99 -9.37
N GLY A 18 -5.71 -11.24 -10.41
CA GLY A 18 -7.08 -10.76 -10.55
C GLY A 18 -7.47 -9.65 -9.57
N LYS A 19 -6.52 -9.15 -8.80
CA LYS A 19 -6.76 -8.15 -7.75
C LYS A 19 -6.12 -6.83 -8.09
N LYS A 20 -6.60 -5.75 -7.44
CA LYS A 20 -6.01 -4.43 -7.55
C LYS A 20 -4.80 -4.34 -6.65
N ALA A 21 -3.72 -3.71 -7.14
CA ALA A 21 -2.51 -3.50 -6.37
C ALA A 21 -1.78 -2.26 -6.87
N THR A 22 -0.79 -1.82 -6.13
CA THR A 22 0.09 -0.75 -6.57
C THR A 22 1.54 -1.06 -6.22
N THR A 23 2.43 -0.29 -6.80
CA THR A 23 3.87 -0.38 -6.60
C THR A 23 4.47 1.02 -6.74
N HIS A 24 5.78 1.13 -6.68
CA HIS A 24 6.45 2.41 -6.90
C HIS A 24 6.05 2.98 -8.27
N HIS A 25 5.72 4.28 -8.33
CA HIS A 25 5.16 4.91 -9.53
C HIS A 25 6.04 4.75 -10.78
N GLN A 26 7.35 4.69 -10.61
CA GLN A 26 8.28 4.52 -11.74
C GLN A 26 8.24 3.13 -12.36
N TYR A 27 7.68 2.15 -11.66
CA TYR A 27 7.68 0.74 -12.09
C TYR A 27 6.29 0.23 -12.47
N ILE A 28 5.25 1.05 -12.41
CA ILE A 28 3.88 0.63 -12.74
C ILE A 28 3.81 0.01 -14.13
N GLU A 29 4.33 0.69 -15.15
CA GLU A 29 4.26 0.18 -16.53
C GLU A 29 5.05 -1.10 -16.70
N GLN A 30 6.23 -1.20 -16.09
CA GLN A 30 7.04 -2.41 -16.11
C GLN A 30 6.30 -3.58 -15.46
N PHE A 31 5.65 -3.35 -14.33
CA PHE A 31 4.91 -4.40 -13.62
C PHE A 31 3.67 -4.84 -14.37
N LYS A 32 3.03 -3.94 -15.13
CA LYS A 32 1.93 -4.33 -16.02
C LYS A 32 2.37 -5.34 -17.06
N GLN A 33 3.58 -5.21 -17.56
CA GLN A 33 4.14 -6.14 -18.54
C GLN A 33 4.59 -7.45 -17.90
N MET A 34 5.22 -7.37 -16.71
CA MET A 34 5.74 -8.55 -16.00
C MET A 34 4.65 -9.38 -15.34
N PHE A 35 3.60 -8.71 -14.84
CA PHE A 35 2.53 -9.34 -14.07
C PHE A 35 1.18 -8.89 -14.62
N PRO A 36 0.80 -9.34 -15.85
CA PRO A 36 -0.42 -8.85 -16.50
C PRO A 36 -1.73 -9.29 -15.83
N ASP A 37 -1.67 -10.29 -14.94
CA ASP A 37 -2.86 -10.76 -14.23
C ASP A 37 -3.24 -9.86 -13.05
N VAL A 38 -2.41 -8.88 -12.69
CA VAL A 38 -2.66 -7.95 -11.61
C VAL A 38 -3.14 -6.63 -12.17
N ASP A 39 -4.18 -6.05 -11.56
CA ASP A 39 -4.72 -4.75 -11.93
C ASP A 39 -3.94 -3.65 -11.22
N TRP A 40 -2.86 -3.19 -11.83
CA TRP A 40 -1.97 -2.18 -11.26
C TRP A 40 -2.60 -0.79 -11.31
N GLN A 41 -2.74 -0.17 -10.15
CA GLN A 41 -3.36 1.15 -9.96
C GLN A 41 -2.31 2.24 -9.93
N LYS A 42 -2.46 3.24 -10.82
CA LYS A 42 -1.63 4.46 -10.78
C LYS A 42 -2.19 5.46 -9.78
N SER A 43 -1.34 6.33 -9.28
CA SER A 43 -1.72 7.49 -8.46
C SER A 43 -2.41 7.12 -7.15
N LYS A 44 -2.21 5.91 -6.68
CA LYS A 44 -2.68 5.46 -5.38
C LYS A 44 -1.50 5.36 -4.42
N ARG A 45 -1.67 5.85 -3.20
CA ARG A 45 -0.63 5.70 -2.18
C ARG A 45 -0.59 4.28 -1.67
N TYR A 46 -1.76 3.68 -1.48
CA TYR A 46 -1.87 2.26 -1.13
C TYR A 46 -3.18 1.71 -1.67
N VAL A 47 -3.22 0.39 -1.80
CA VAL A 47 -4.37 -0.34 -2.33
C VAL A 47 -4.60 -1.58 -1.49
N ARG A 48 -5.85 -1.82 -1.11
CA ARG A 48 -6.26 -3.08 -0.49
C ARG A 48 -6.56 -4.08 -1.60
N ALA A 49 -5.72 -5.11 -1.71
CA ALA A 49 -5.91 -6.16 -2.71
C ALA A 49 -6.92 -7.22 -2.24
N ALA A 50 -6.92 -7.54 -0.96
CA ALA A 50 -7.82 -8.51 -0.34
C ALA A 50 -7.98 -8.15 1.13
N ASP A 51 -8.78 -8.92 1.87
CA ASP A 51 -9.07 -8.63 3.28
C ASP A 51 -7.82 -8.43 4.12
N ASN A 52 -6.76 -9.15 3.82
CA ASN A 52 -5.52 -9.14 4.58
C ASN A 52 -4.29 -8.84 3.73
N ILE A 53 -4.46 -8.32 2.52
CA ILE A 53 -3.34 -8.02 1.61
C ILE A 53 -3.44 -6.58 1.15
N TYR A 54 -2.39 -5.81 1.45
CA TYR A 54 -2.27 -4.42 1.05
C TYR A 54 -0.96 -4.20 0.31
N THR A 55 -0.97 -3.30 -0.65
CA THR A 55 0.23 -2.86 -1.37
C THR A 55 0.34 -1.35 -1.29
N ALA A 56 1.55 -0.84 -1.21
CA ALA A 56 1.83 0.59 -1.16
C ALA A 56 2.80 0.99 -2.26
N GLY A 57 2.72 2.25 -2.66
CA GLY A 57 3.65 2.85 -3.60
C GLY A 57 5.03 3.09 -3.00
N GLY A 58 5.63 4.24 -3.26
CA GLY A 58 6.96 4.57 -2.77
C GLY A 58 7.04 4.67 -1.25
N LEU A 59 8.22 4.96 -0.74
CA LEU A 59 8.59 4.86 0.68
C LEU A 59 7.59 5.50 1.64
N THR A 60 7.23 6.77 1.43
CA THR A 60 6.30 7.47 2.33
C THR A 60 4.88 6.93 2.24
N SER A 61 4.50 6.38 1.08
CA SER A 61 3.22 5.68 0.94
C SER A 61 3.17 4.43 1.82
N GLY A 62 4.31 3.78 2.03
CA GLY A 62 4.42 2.65 2.96
C GLY A 62 4.20 3.06 4.40
N ILE A 63 4.69 4.23 4.80
CA ILE A 63 4.44 4.79 6.14
C ILE A 63 2.94 5.06 6.31
N ASP A 64 2.32 5.69 5.31
CA ASP A 64 0.88 5.94 5.35
C ASP A 64 0.08 4.64 5.46
N LEU A 65 0.46 3.61 4.71
CA LEU A 65 -0.19 2.31 4.78
C LEU A 65 -0.04 1.70 6.17
N ALA A 66 1.15 1.76 6.76
CA ALA A 66 1.37 1.21 8.10
C ALA A 66 0.48 1.90 9.13
N LEU A 67 0.38 3.23 9.08
CA LEU A 67 -0.50 3.99 9.97
C LEU A 67 -1.97 3.69 9.71
N HIS A 68 -2.35 3.50 8.46
CA HIS A 68 -3.71 3.10 8.09
C HIS A 68 -4.09 1.76 8.74
N ILE A 69 -3.20 0.79 8.71
CA ILE A 69 -3.41 -0.53 9.34
C ILE A 69 -3.50 -0.39 10.86
N VAL A 70 -2.65 0.45 11.46
CA VAL A 70 -2.72 0.74 12.89
C VAL A 70 -4.08 1.33 13.25
N ALA A 71 -4.57 2.28 12.45
CA ALA A 71 -5.87 2.90 12.68
C ALA A 71 -7.01 1.88 12.61
N LYS A 72 -6.95 0.94 11.66
CA LYS A 72 -7.98 -0.10 11.51
C LYS A 72 -7.98 -1.08 12.68
N ARG A 73 -6.80 -1.42 13.20
CA ARG A 73 -6.69 -2.45 14.25
C ARG A 73 -6.81 -1.89 15.65
N PHE A 74 -6.32 -0.67 15.88
CA PHE A 74 -6.18 -0.11 17.22
C PHE A 74 -6.90 1.22 17.39
N GLY A 75 -7.49 1.75 16.33
CA GLY A 75 -8.23 3.01 16.35
C GLY A 75 -7.44 4.19 15.83
N THR A 76 -8.18 5.18 15.33
CA THR A 76 -7.61 6.40 14.75
C THR A 76 -6.80 7.19 15.78
N ASP A 77 -7.21 7.18 17.04
CA ASP A 77 -6.51 7.90 18.11
C ASP A 77 -5.10 7.36 18.32
N VAL A 78 -4.94 6.04 18.28
CA VAL A 78 -3.62 5.40 18.42
C VAL A 78 -2.74 5.74 17.22
N ALA A 79 -3.30 5.68 16.01
CA ALA A 79 -2.55 6.02 14.80
C ALA A 79 -2.13 7.50 14.82
N GLN A 80 -3.01 8.41 15.25
CA GLN A 80 -2.68 9.83 15.32
C GLN A 80 -1.58 10.09 16.36
N ALA A 81 -1.66 9.46 17.52
CA ALA A 81 -0.62 9.60 18.54
C ALA A 81 0.73 9.07 18.04
N THR A 82 0.70 7.98 17.28
CA THR A 82 1.92 7.43 16.67
C THR A 82 2.51 8.38 15.64
N ALA A 83 1.67 8.92 14.75
CA ALA A 83 2.11 9.90 13.74
C ALA A 83 2.70 11.15 14.42
N ASP A 84 2.05 11.65 15.47
CA ASP A 84 2.53 12.81 16.22
C ASP A 84 3.91 12.53 16.85
N TYR A 85 4.06 11.36 17.45
CA TYR A 85 5.34 10.97 18.07
C TYR A 85 6.47 10.88 17.02
N MET A 86 6.14 10.41 15.82
CA MET A 86 7.06 10.31 14.70
C MET A 86 7.31 11.65 14.00
N GLU A 87 6.59 12.70 14.38
CA GLU A 87 6.59 13.98 13.67
C GLU A 87 6.22 13.80 12.19
N TYR A 88 5.30 12.86 11.91
CA TYR A 88 4.85 12.57 10.56
C TYR A 88 3.54 13.27 10.28
N HIS A 89 3.55 14.25 9.38
CA HIS A 89 2.44 15.19 9.19
C HIS A 89 1.55 14.88 7.97
N SER A 90 1.75 13.74 7.33
CA SER A 90 0.88 13.34 6.22
C SER A 90 -0.51 12.93 6.70
N ASP A 91 -1.53 13.26 5.93
CA ASP A 91 -2.89 12.77 6.12
C ASP A 91 -3.22 11.58 5.21
N GLY A 92 -2.23 11.10 4.45
CA GLY A 92 -2.44 10.02 3.49
C GLY A 92 -2.95 8.73 4.09
N TRP A 93 -2.63 8.46 5.35
CA TRP A 93 -3.07 7.25 6.07
C TRP A 93 -4.55 7.28 6.46
N LYS A 94 -5.19 8.43 6.38
CA LYS A 94 -6.61 8.62 6.77
C LYS A 94 -7.58 8.27 5.66
N HIS A 95 -7.09 8.01 4.45
CA HIS A 95 -7.96 7.65 3.33
C HIS A 95 -8.55 6.26 3.53
N PRO A 96 -9.79 6.00 3.06
CA PRO A 96 -10.36 4.66 3.10
C PRO A 96 -9.61 3.68 2.19
N ASP A 97 -9.83 2.41 2.42
CA ASP A 97 -9.24 1.35 1.59
C ASP A 97 -9.55 1.59 0.07
#